data_43aacc3f1435a717015b5019924080b0
#
_entry.id   43aacc3f1435a717015b5019924080b0
#
_cell.length_a   1.000
_cell.length_b   1.000
_cell.length_c   1.000
_cell.angle_alpha   90.00
_cell.angle_beta   90.00
_cell.angle_gamma   90.00
#
_symmetry.space_group_name_H-M   'P 1'
#
loop_
_entity.id
_entity.type
_entity.pdbx_description
1 polymer ?
#
loop_
_entity_poly.entity_id
_entity_poly.type
_entity_poly.pdbx_seq_one_letter_code
_entity_poly.pdbx_strand_id
1 'polypeptide(L)'
;MADSPIEKIHIDEFLTLVEDLEVYQSLRQDPPEPDFWAETNFGLIGIEHTRLFKKEDLNRIIPKRHENEASNILFEAQEKFNSLSDERVHVEIYFNSDYGRKVARNPIQLTARERKLLVDPLIDFVLKNVPSKGNFEGFENPDWKTGTYILPKEIGDIVISNRGNLPKSIWTQSNGGVVPKFLNGSTFFESLNKKNEKPLNYKKTYDLIWLVMVADRNEFASYFDFSDVIWPEIETPFDKAFIYRAGENVFHELPKTSK
;
A
#
# COMPACT_ATOMS: atom_id res chain seq x y z
N MET A 1 -8.34 -0.27 18.70
CA MET A 1 -7.58 -0.05 17.46
C MET A 1 -8.46 0.76 16.54
N ALA A 2 -7.94 1.81 15.91
CA ALA A 2 -8.75 2.60 14.98
C ALA A 2 -9.19 1.72 13.81
N ASP A 3 -10.47 1.80 13.47
CA ASP A 3 -11.02 1.13 12.30
C ASP A 3 -10.23 1.53 11.05
N SER A 4 -9.62 0.56 10.37
CA SER A 4 -9.02 0.79 9.07
C SER A 4 -10.07 0.56 8.00
N PRO A 5 -10.66 1.60 7.41
CA PRO A 5 -11.71 1.44 6.40
C PRO A 5 -11.21 0.66 5.18
N ILE A 6 -9.89 0.64 4.95
CA ILE A 6 -9.29 -0.07 3.82
C ILE A 6 -9.47 -1.61 3.93
N GLU A 7 -9.43 -2.18 5.14
CA GLU A 7 -9.60 -3.62 5.33
C GLU A 7 -10.99 -4.08 4.92
N LYS A 8 -12.02 -3.27 5.24
CA LYS A 8 -13.40 -3.56 4.82
C LYS A 8 -13.55 -3.48 3.31
N ILE A 9 -12.92 -2.48 2.67
CA ILE A 9 -12.92 -2.34 1.21
C ILE A 9 -12.29 -3.59 0.57
N HIS A 10 -11.14 -4.04 1.06
CA HIS A 10 -10.47 -5.24 0.55
C HIS A 10 -11.37 -6.47 0.61
N ILE A 11 -12.09 -6.67 1.73
CA ILE A 11 -12.96 -7.82 1.87
C ILE A 11 -14.19 -7.71 0.97
N ASP A 12 -14.82 -6.54 0.90
CA ASP A 12 -15.99 -6.35 0.05
C ASP A 12 -15.65 -6.57 -1.44
N GLU A 13 -14.53 -5.99 -1.91
CA GLU A 13 -14.05 -6.21 -3.28
C GLU A 13 -13.72 -7.68 -3.53
N PHE A 14 -12.97 -8.32 -2.62
CA PHE A 14 -12.62 -9.74 -2.74
C PHE A 14 -13.85 -10.64 -2.87
N LEU A 15 -14.87 -10.43 -2.01
CA LEU A 15 -16.09 -11.25 -2.01
C LEU A 15 -16.85 -11.14 -3.34
N THR A 16 -16.80 -10.01 -4.03
CA THR A 16 -17.45 -9.85 -5.34
C THR A 16 -16.75 -10.64 -6.46
N LEU A 17 -15.51 -11.07 -6.24
CA LEU A 17 -14.72 -11.80 -7.24
C LEU A 17 -14.87 -13.33 -7.12
N VAL A 18 -15.39 -13.81 -5.99
CA VAL A 18 -15.54 -15.26 -5.76
C VAL A 18 -16.73 -15.76 -6.55
N GLU A 19 -16.48 -16.69 -7.50
CA GLU A 19 -17.52 -17.25 -8.35
C GLU A 19 -18.58 -17.99 -7.51
N ASP A 20 -19.84 -17.90 -7.93
CA ASP A 20 -21.00 -18.52 -7.31
C ASP A 20 -21.24 -18.12 -5.83
N LEU A 21 -20.56 -17.09 -5.33
CA LEU A 21 -20.77 -16.57 -3.99
C LEU A 21 -21.83 -15.46 -4.00
N GLU A 22 -22.96 -15.71 -3.35
CA GLU A 22 -23.94 -14.67 -3.07
C GLU A 22 -23.76 -14.19 -1.62
N VAL A 23 -23.45 -12.93 -1.45
CA VAL A 23 -23.25 -12.30 -0.12
C VAL A 23 -24.50 -11.52 0.26
N TYR A 24 -25.17 -11.92 1.32
CA TYR A 24 -26.36 -11.25 1.84
C TYR A 24 -26.00 -10.13 2.82
N GLN A 25 -24.97 -10.35 3.63
CA GLN A 25 -24.43 -9.38 4.56
C GLN A 25 -22.95 -9.66 4.85
N SER A 26 -22.16 -8.61 5.05
CA SER A 26 -20.79 -8.72 5.57
C SER A 26 -20.50 -7.65 6.60
N LEU A 27 -19.94 -8.04 7.76
CA LEU A 27 -19.65 -7.13 8.87
C LEU A 27 -18.30 -7.44 9.50
N ARG A 28 -17.68 -6.41 10.05
CA ARG A 28 -16.49 -6.52 10.89
C ARG A 28 -16.83 -7.08 12.26
N GLN A 29 -15.89 -7.76 12.88
CA GLN A 29 -16.02 -8.32 14.23
C GLN A 29 -14.87 -7.90 15.14
N ASP A 30 -15.12 -8.03 16.44
CA ASP A 30 -14.10 -7.83 17.47
C ASP A 30 -13.44 -9.15 17.87
N PRO A 31 -12.16 -9.13 18.26
CA PRO A 31 -11.48 -10.31 18.81
C PRO A 31 -12.27 -10.92 20.01
N PRO A 32 -12.23 -12.25 20.17
CA PRO A 32 -11.36 -13.20 19.52
C PRO A 32 -11.85 -13.72 18.17
N GLU A 33 -12.99 -13.27 17.71
CA GLU A 33 -13.59 -13.70 16.46
C GLU A 33 -12.74 -13.31 15.23
N PRO A 34 -12.98 -13.91 14.03
CA PRO A 34 -12.32 -13.49 12.81
C PRO A 34 -12.56 -12.00 12.53
N ASP A 35 -11.67 -11.37 11.79
CA ASP A 35 -11.74 -9.92 11.52
C ASP A 35 -13.07 -9.49 10.87
N PHE A 36 -13.68 -10.39 10.08
CA PHE A 36 -15.00 -10.20 9.42
C PHE A 36 -15.80 -11.49 9.43
N TRP A 37 -17.11 -11.35 9.17
CA TRP A 37 -17.97 -12.45 8.78
C TRP A 37 -18.84 -12.05 7.59
N ALA A 38 -19.26 -13.04 6.82
CA ALA A 38 -20.20 -12.88 5.73
C ALA A 38 -21.28 -13.96 5.80
N GLU A 39 -22.55 -13.55 5.68
CA GLU A 39 -23.68 -14.45 5.46
C GLU A 39 -23.83 -14.65 3.96
N THR A 40 -23.82 -15.90 3.52
CA THR A 40 -23.75 -16.26 2.10
C THR A 40 -24.63 -17.44 1.78
N ASN A 41 -24.77 -17.75 0.48
CA ASN A 41 -25.40 -19.00 0.02
C ASN A 41 -24.65 -20.27 0.47
N PHE A 42 -23.39 -20.18 0.90
CA PHE A 42 -22.61 -21.29 1.48
C PHE A 42 -22.67 -21.34 3.01
N GLY A 43 -23.52 -20.51 3.65
CA GLY A 43 -23.62 -20.37 5.09
C GLY A 43 -22.82 -19.20 5.64
N LEU A 44 -22.52 -19.27 6.94
CA LEU A 44 -21.79 -18.23 7.66
C LEU A 44 -20.29 -18.44 7.50
N ILE A 45 -19.63 -17.50 6.84
CA ILE A 45 -18.19 -17.54 6.60
C ILE A 45 -17.48 -16.57 7.56
N GLY A 46 -16.57 -17.07 8.40
CA GLY A 46 -15.61 -16.27 9.16
C GLY A 46 -14.40 -15.93 8.28
N ILE A 47 -13.97 -14.67 8.25
CA ILE A 47 -12.90 -14.22 7.36
C ILE A 47 -11.79 -13.53 8.18
N GLU A 48 -10.61 -14.14 8.22
CA GLU A 48 -9.39 -13.50 8.71
C GLU A 48 -8.75 -12.70 7.57
N HIS A 49 -8.43 -11.45 7.85
CA HIS A 49 -7.75 -10.55 6.95
C HIS A 49 -6.31 -10.31 7.41
N THR A 50 -5.38 -10.25 6.49
CA THR A 50 -4.03 -9.75 6.77
C THR A 50 -3.42 -9.12 5.54
N ARG A 51 -2.71 -8.01 5.73
CA ARG A 51 -1.96 -7.36 4.66
C ARG A 51 -0.55 -7.92 4.60
N LEU A 52 -0.09 -8.15 3.41
CA LEU A 52 1.26 -8.61 3.13
C LEU A 52 2.17 -7.41 2.85
N PHE A 53 3.34 -7.42 3.44
CA PHE A 53 4.33 -6.37 3.27
C PHE A 53 5.66 -6.95 2.80
N LYS A 54 6.48 -6.11 2.18
CA LYS A 54 7.86 -6.44 1.87
C LYS A 54 8.59 -6.81 3.16
N LYS A 55 9.40 -7.85 3.10
CA LYS A 55 10.25 -8.23 4.23
C LYS A 55 11.18 -7.07 4.59
N GLU A 56 11.26 -6.80 5.88
CA GLU A 56 12.27 -5.91 6.42
C GLU A 56 13.62 -6.62 6.33
N ASP A 57 14.51 -6.07 5.52
CA ASP A 57 15.92 -6.42 5.66
C ASP A 57 16.42 -5.68 6.91
N LEU A 58 16.95 -6.40 7.89
CA LEU A 58 17.45 -5.84 9.16
C LEU A 58 18.46 -4.69 8.97
N ASN A 59 18.98 -4.52 7.76
CA ASN A 59 19.87 -3.45 7.35
C ASN A 59 19.22 -2.41 6.43
N ARG A 60 17.92 -2.50 6.17
CA ARG A 60 17.18 -1.64 5.23
C ARG A 60 15.94 -1.03 5.88
N ILE A 61 15.53 0.07 5.30
CA ILE A 61 14.33 0.85 5.64
C ILE A 61 13.12 -0.07 5.78
N ILE A 62 12.34 0.14 6.81
CA ILE A 62 10.99 -0.42 6.94
C ILE A 62 10.12 0.23 5.86
N PRO A 63 9.79 -0.46 4.74
CA PRO A 63 9.14 0.17 3.59
C PRO A 63 7.84 0.89 3.99
N LYS A 64 7.03 0.27 4.84
CA LYS A 64 5.77 0.85 5.34
C LYS A 64 5.97 2.16 6.12
N ARG A 65 7.03 2.25 6.91
CA ARG A 65 7.31 3.47 7.70
C ARG A 65 7.74 4.62 6.81
N HIS A 66 8.56 4.33 5.80
CA HIS A 66 8.97 5.30 4.80
C HIS A 66 7.76 5.79 4.00
N GLU A 67 6.90 4.88 3.57
CA GLU A 67 5.68 5.20 2.83
C GLU A 67 4.72 6.07 3.67
N ASN A 68 4.53 5.73 4.94
CA ASN A 68 3.70 6.54 5.83
C ASN A 68 4.26 7.96 5.99
N GLU A 69 5.57 8.12 6.13
CA GLU A 69 6.18 9.45 6.24
C GLU A 69 6.09 10.25 4.95
N ALA A 70 6.34 9.59 3.80
CA ALA A 70 6.14 10.19 2.48
C ALA A 70 4.68 10.63 2.28
N SER A 71 3.72 9.77 2.63
CA SER A 71 2.29 10.07 2.56
C SER A 71 1.91 11.28 3.43
N ASN A 72 2.48 11.40 4.64
CA ASN A 72 2.25 12.55 5.50
C ASN A 72 2.79 13.84 4.89
N ILE A 73 3.99 13.80 4.30
CA ILE A 73 4.59 14.96 3.61
C ILE A 73 3.70 15.38 2.43
N LEU A 74 3.25 14.43 1.61
CA LEU A 74 2.42 14.68 0.45
C LEU A 74 1.05 15.26 0.83
N PHE A 75 0.43 14.71 1.86
CA PHE A 75 -0.85 15.20 2.37
C PHE A 75 -0.72 16.64 2.86
N GLU A 76 0.27 16.94 3.69
CA GLU A 76 0.52 18.26 4.24
C GLU A 76 0.84 19.28 3.12
N ALA A 77 1.64 18.87 2.12
CA ALA A 77 1.96 19.68 0.96
C ALA A 77 0.74 19.97 0.09
N GLN A 78 -0.10 18.95 -0.18
CA GLN A 78 -1.32 19.08 -0.96
C GLN A 78 -2.32 20.06 -0.31
N GLU A 79 -2.59 19.89 0.98
CA GLU A 79 -3.52 20.75 1.71
C GLU A 79 -3.05 22.20 1.70
N LYS A 80 -1.75 22.42 1.94
CA LYS A 80 -1.19 23.75 1.93
C LYS A 80 -1.17 24.36 0.53
N PHE A 81 -0.82 23.62 -0.51
CA PHE A 81 -0.88 24.06 -1.89
C PHE A 81 -2.31 24.48 -2.27
N ASN A 82 -3.32 23.68 -1.93
CA ASN A 82 -4.72 23.98 -2.20
C ASN A 82 -5.22 25.24 -1.47
N SER A 83 -4.58 25.62 -0.35
CA SER A 83 -4.90 26.87 0.36
C SER A 83 -4.26 28.11 -0.26
N LEU A 84 -3.22 27.93 -1.09
CA LEU A 84 -2.43 29.00 -1.69
C LEU A 84 -2.70 29.21 -3.18
N SER A 85 -3.33 28.24 -3.85
CA SER A 85 -3.52 28.23 -5.29
C SER A 85 -4.86 27.61 -5.71
N ASP A 86 -5.50 28.21 -6.69
CA ASP A 86 -6.69 27.67 -7.36
C ASP A 86 -6.35 26.67 -8.48
N GLU A 87 -5.06 26.53 -8.81
CA GLU A 87 -4.60 25.56 -9.81
C GLU A 87 -4.87 24.13 -9.38
N ARG A 88 -5.18 23.29 -10.35
CA ARG A 88 -5.47 21.86 -10.14
C ARG A 88 -4.42 21.01 -10.84
N VAL A 89 -3.43 20.59 -10.08
CA VAL A 89 -2.27 19.85 -10.58
C VAL A 89 -2.21 18.44 -10.01
N HIS A 90 -1.65 17.53 -10.78
CA HIS A 90 -1.16 16.26 -10.29
C HIS A 90 0.35 16.37 -10.13
N VAL A 91 0.84 16.15 -8.92
CA VAL A 91 2.26 16.19 -8.56
C VAL A 91 2.69 14.79 -8.16
N GLU A 92 3.62 14.24 -8.91
CA GLU A 92 4.27 12.97 -8.58
C GLU A 92 5.66 13.24 -8.03
N ILE A 93 5.98 12.70 -6.86
CA ILE A 93 7.25 12.92 -6.19
C ILE A 93 7.94 11.59 -5.94
N TYR A 94 9.18 11.51 -6.40
CA TYR A 94 10.11 10.47 -6.02
C TYR A 94 10.90 10.93 -4.80
N PHE A 95 10.78 10.22 -3.67
CA PHE A 95 11.61 10.50 -2.52
C PHE A 95 12.94 9.76 -2.66
N ASN A 96 14.05 10.49 -2.53
CA ASN A 96 15.37 9.92 -2.44
C ASN A 96 15.49 9.12 -1.13
N SER A 97 15.07 7.88 -1.20
CA SER A 97 15.69 6.86 -0.38
C SER A 97 16.91 6.43 -1.16
N ASP A 98 18.05 6.19 -0.55
CA ASP A 98 19.24 5.66 -1.23
C ASP A 98 19.00 4.29 -1.93
N TYR A 99 17.83 4.13 -2.54
CA TYR A 99 17.39 3.01 -3.34
C TYR A 99 18.07 3.05 -4.71
N GLY A 100 19.32 2.75 -4.73
CA GLY A 100 19.97 2.61 -6.01
C GLY A 100 21.48 2.56 -5.93
N ARG A 101 22.08 3.15 -4.92
CA ARG A 101 23.54 3.11 -4.75
C ARG A 101 23.90 3.03 -3.26
N LYS A 102 23.98 1.80 -2.74
CA LYS A 102 24.48 1.48 -1.39
C LYS A 102 23.61 1.99 -0.24
N VAL A 103 22.54 1.22 0.04
CA VAL A 103 22.01 1.05 1.39
C VAL A 103 21.72 2.34 2.14
N ALA A 104 20.57 2.88 1.95
CA ALA A 104 20.02 3.80 2.93
C ALA A 104 19.86 3.09 4.26
N ARG A 105 20.60 3.55 5.23
CA ARG A 105 20.61 2.95 6.57
C ARG A 105 19.50 3.46 7.47
N ASN A 106 18.74 4.49 7.05
CA ASN A 106 17.67 5.06 7.86
C ASN A 106 16.45 5.40 7.00
N PRO A 107 15.24 4.99 7.43
CA PRO A 107 14.01 5.52 6.87
C PRO A 107 13.99 7.04 7.07
N ILE A 108 13.28 7.77 6.21
CA ILE A 108 12.96 9.17 6.49
C ILE A 108 12.15 9.17 7.80
N GLN A 109 12.79 9.59 8.88
CA GLN A 109 12.16 9.82 10.16
C GLN A 109 12.30 11.31 10.45
N LEU A 110 11.27 12.04 10.07
CA LEU A 110 11.27 13.49 10.25
C LEU A 110 10.48 13.86 11.51
N THR A 111 11.04 14.73 12.30
CA THR A 111 10.26 15.49 13.28
C THR A 111 9.29 16.41 12.54
N ALA A 112 8.24 16.88 13.20
CA ALA A 112 7.31 17.84 12.61
C ALA A 112 8.03 19.11 12.08
N ARG A 113 9.10 19.55 12.76
CA ARG A 113 9.93 20.67 12.32
C ARG A 113 10.69 20.36 11.03
N GLU A 114 11.30 19.18 10.94
CA GLU A 114 12.03 18.76 9.74
C GLU A 114 11.08 18.55 8.56
N ARG A 115 9.88 17.99 8.81
CA ARG A 115 8.85 17.86 7.77
C ARG A 115 8.47 19.21 7.18
N LYS A 116 8.29 20.24 8.01
CA LYS A 116 8.02 21.60 7.54
C LYS A 116 9.14 22.15 6.67
N LEU A 117 10.40 21.83 6.97
CA LEU A 117 11.55 22.23 6.15
C LEU A 117 11.59 21.55 4.78
N LEU A 118 10.85 20.45 4.58
CA LEU A 118 10.67 19.82 3.28
C LEU A 118 9.42 20.35 2.55
N VAL A 119 8.33 20.48 3.27
CA VAL A 119 7.02 20.86 2.70
C VAL A 119 7.06 22.29 2.13
N ASP A 120 7.61 23.23 2.86
CA ASP A 120 7.61 24.65 2.43
C ASP A 120 8.39 24.86 1.12
N PRO A 121 9.65 24.40 0.97
CA PRO A 121 10.37 24.51 -0.30
C PRO A 121 9.71 23.75 -1.45
N LEU A 122 9.09 22.60 -1.16
CA LEU A 122 8.40 21.81 -2.15
C LEU A 122 7.18 22.55 -2.72
N ILE A 123 6.38 23.18 -1.87
CA ILE A 123 5.22 23.97 -2.29
C ILE A 123 5.67 25.19 -3.11
N ASP A 124 6.67 25.92 -2.62
CA ASP A 124 7.22 27.08 -3.32
C ASP A 124 7.74 26.70 -4.70
N PHE A 125 8.35 25.52 -4.82
CA PHE A 125 8.83 25.00 -6.09
C PHE A 125 7.66 24.68 -7.03
N VAL A 126 6.66 23.95 -6.56
CA VAL A 126 5.49 23.59 -7.39
C VAL A 126 4.73 24.83 -7.83
N LEU A 127 4.50 25.81 -6.94
CA LEU A 127 3.82 27.06 -7.28
C LEU A 127 4.52 27.85 -8.42
N LYS A 128 5.85 27.80 -8.44
CA LYS A 128 6.65 28.49 -9.48
C LYS A 128 6.72 27.74 -10.81
N ASN A 129 6.45 26.46 -10.79
CA ASN A 129 6.65 25.56 -11.93
C ASN A 129 5.35 24.88 -12.39
N VAL A 130 4.18 25.45 -12.09
CA VAL A 130 2.92 24.92 -12.63
C VAL A 130 2.92 25.07 -14.15
N PRO A 131 2.87 23.96 -14.89
CA PRO A 131 2.86 24.04 -16.35
C PRO A 131 1.53 24.58 -16.87
N SER A 132 1.53 25.07 -18.10
CA SER A 132 0.30 25.48 -18.78
C SER A 132 -0.67 24.31 -18.89
N LYS A 133 -1.97 24.61 -18.91
CA LYS A 133 -3.04 23.59 -18.97
C LYS A 133 -2.85 22.61 -20.12
N GLY A 134 -2.93 21.33 -19.83
CA GLY A 134 -2.73 20.23 -20.77
C GLY A 134 -1.28 19.73 -20.85
N ASN A 135 -0.34 20.38 -20.16
CA ASN A 135 1.08 20.03 -20.19
C ASN A 135 1.55 19.41 -18.87
N PHE A 136 2.76 18.87 -18.93
CA PHE A 136 3.50 18.38 -17.76
C PHE A 136 4.96 18.81 -17.87
N GLU A 137 5.63 18.91 -16.72
CA GLU A 137 7.07 19.15 -16.62
C GLU A 137 7.69 18.19 -15.59
N GLY A 138 8.87 17.69 -15.89
CA GLY A 138 9.66 16.81 -15.02
C GLY A 138 10.95 17.51 -14.60
N PHE A 139 11.32 17.34 -13.32
CA PHE A 139 12.51 17.94 -12.73
C PHE A 139 13.29 16.87 -11.97
N GLU A 140 14.59 16.77 -12.27
CA GLU A 140 15.52 15.88 -11.57
C GLU A 140 16.16 16.59 -10.38
N ASN A 141 16.27 15.88 -9.25
CA ASN A 141 16.90 16.42 -8.05
C ASN A 141 17.80 15.38 -7.36
N PRO A 142 19.13 15.49 -7.45
CA PRO A 142 19.86 16.61 -8.04
C PRO A 142 19.78 16.66 -9.58
N ASP A 143 19.89 17.86 -10.14
CA ASP A 143 20.08 18.02 -11.59
C ASP A 143 21.28 17.18 -12.05
N TRP A 144 21.07 16.27 -13.00
CA TRP A 144 22.06 15.27 -13.41
C TRP A 144 23.30 15.89 -14.10
N LYS A 145 23.16 17.10 -14.69
CA LYS A 145 24.28 17.77 -15.37
C LYS A 145 25.20 18.50 -14.41
N THR A 146 24.61 19.13 -13.41
CA THR A 146 25.34 19.99 -12.48
C THR A 146 25.58 19.34 -11.12
N GLY A 147 24.83 18.29 -10.76
CA GLY A 147 24.80 17.69 -9.43
C GLY A 147 24.22 18.61 -8.37
N THR A 148 23.58 19.71 -8.77
CA THR A 148 23.01 20.70 -7.85
C THR A 148 21.62 20.30 -7.41
N TYR A 149 21.37 20.34 -6.10
CA TYR A 149 20.04 20.15 -5.54
C TYR A 149 19.21 21.44 -5.69
N ILE A 150 18.06 21.34 -6.35
CA ILE A 150 17.06 22.41 -6.48
C ILE A 150 16.00 22.34 -5.38
N LEU A 151 15.90 21.19 -4.72
CA LEU A 151 15.04 20.88 -3.59
C LEU A 151 15.85 20.21 -2.48
N PRO A 152 15.31 20.07 -1.25
CA PRO A 152 15.95 19.27 -0.23
C PRO A 152 16.34 17.88 -0.74
N LYS A 153 17.48 17.37 -0.28
CA LYS A 153 18.08 16.11 -0.75
C LYS A 153 17.20 14.85 -0.57
N GLU A 154 16.23 14.93 0.31
CA GLU A 154 15.23 13.89 0.59
C GLU A 154 14.21 13.77 -0.55
N ILE A 155 14.07 14.83 -1.34
CA ILE A 155 13.20 14.86 -2.52
C ILE A 155 14.04 14.54 -3.74
N GLY A 156 13.61 13.56 -4.51
CA GLY A 156 14.20 13.22 -5.79
C GLY A 156 13.45 13.88 -6.94
N ASP A 157 13.14 13.12 -7.96
CA ASP A 157 12.47 13.64 -9.13
C ASP A 157 11.04 14.09 -8.83
N ILE A 158 10.60 15.13 -9.51
CA ILE A 158 9.25 15.66 -9.45
C ILE A 158 8.67 15.74 -10.87
N VAL A 159 7.42 15.29 -11.03
CA VAL A 159 6.63 15.54 -12.23
C VAL A 159 5.39 16.33 -11.85
N ILE A 160 5.18 17.47 -12.50
CA ILE A 160 4.00 18.32 -12.32
C ILE A 160 3.17 18.26 -13.58
N SER A 161 1.90 17.85 -13.49
CA SER A 161 0.97 17.75 -14.61
C SER A 161 -0.24 18.66 -14.35
N ASN A 162 -0.54 19.54 -15.29
CA ASN A 162 -1.76 20.37 -15.25
C ASN A 162 -2.76 19.83 -16.29
N ARG A 163 -3.57 18.84 -15.90
CA ARG A 163 -4.56 18.21 -16.77
C ARG A 163 -5.81 19.06 -17.02
N GLY A 164 -5.99 20.11 -16.24
CA GLY A 164 -7.07 21.09 -16.42
C GLY A 164 -8.48 20.64 -16.05
N ASN A 165 -8.69 19.37 -15.69
CA ASN A 165 -9.99 18.77 -15.39
C ASN A 165 -10.03 18.06 -14.01
N LEU A 166 -9.03 18.24 -13.19
CA LEU A 166 -9.00 17.63 -11.85
C LEU A 166 -9.98 18.35 -10.92
N PRO A 167 -10.75 17.64 -10.10
CA PRO A 167 -11.64 18.27 -9.12
C PRO A 167 -10.87 18.95 -7.99
N LYS A 168 -9.68 18.48 -7.70
CA LYS A 168 -8.69 19.02 -6.74
C LYS A 168 -7.28 18.64 -7.17
N SER A 169 -6.26 19.29 -6.61
CA SER A 169 -4.88 18.83 -6.81
C SER A 169 -4.69 17.47 -6.16
N ILE A 170 -3.85 16.64 -6.78
CA ILE A 170 -3.52 15.27 -6.34
C ILE A 170 -2.00 15.20 -6.21
N TRP A 171 -1.52 14.79 -5.05
CA TRP A 171 -0.10 14.60 -4.80
C TRP A 171 0.17 13.14 -4.49
N THR A 172 1.03 12.51 -5.26
CA THR A 172 1.32 11.08 -5.17
C THR A 172 2.81 10.83 -5.05
N GLN A 173 3.15 9.75 -4.35
CA GLN A 173 4.50 9.24 -4.38
C GLN A 173 4.73 8.46 -5.68
N SER A 174 5.79 8.83 -6.41
CA SER A 174 6.27 7.99 -7.51
C SER A 174 7.08 6.83 -6.94
N ASN A 175 6.70 5.63 -7.28
CA ASN A 175 7.32 4.42 -6.77
C ASN A 175 8.40 3.93 -7.75
N GLY A 176 9.53 4.61 -7.80
CA GLY A 176 10.72 4.10 -8.46
C GLY A 176 11.45 3.11 -7.54
N GLY A 177 11.42 1.82 -7.83
CA GLY A 177 12.13 0.84 -7.03
C GLY A 177 12.04 -0.57 -7.60
N VAL A 178 12.93 -1.45 -7.15
CA VAL A 178 12.85 -2.87 -7.49
C VAL A 178 11.61 -3.46 -6.81
N VAL A 179 10.69 -3.97 -7.61
CA VAL A 179 9.55 -4.74 -7.13
C VAL A 179 10.05 -6.15 -6.79
N PRO A 180 10.05 -6.56 -5.51
CA PRO A 180 10.55 -7.88 -5.15
C PRO A 180 9.60 -8.97 -5.63
N LYS A 181 10.15 -10.14 -5.97
CA LYS A 181 9.35 -11.34 -6.19
C LYS A 181 8.57 -11.69 -4.94
N PHE A 182 7.30 -12.03 -5.10
CA PHE A 182 6.34 -12.20 -4.00
C PHE A 182 6.82 -13.15 -2.91
N LEU A 183 7.12 -14.40 -3.23
CA LEU A 183 7.40 -15.42 -2.20
C LEU A 183 8.64 -15.13 -1.37
N ASN A 184 9.69 -14.57 -1.99
CA ASN A 184 10.97 -14.31 -1.31
C ASN A 184 11.01 -12.93 -0.64
N GLY A 185 10.25 -11.99 -1.16
CA GLY A 185 10.28 -10.60 -0.73
C GLY A 185 9.15 -10.16 0.19
N SER A 186 8.17 -11.03 0.47
CA SER A 186 7.00 -10.72 1.29
C SER A 186 7.01 -11.38 2.66
N THR A 187 6.17 -10.86 3.55
CA THR A 187 5.88 -11.46 4.87
C THR A 187 4.89 -12.63 4.79
N PHE A 188 4.73 -13.27 3.64
CA PHE A 188 3.73 -14.31 3.38
C PHE A 188 3.74 -15.43 4.44
N PHE A 189 4.87 -16.14 4.59
CA PHE A 189 4.96 -17.27 5.50
C PHE A 189 4.82 -16.87 6.98
N GLU A 190 5.37 -15.72 7.35
CA GLU A 190 5.26 -15.19 8.72
C GLU A 190 3.81 -14.84 9.06
N SER A 191 3.11 -14.20 8.11
CA SER A 191 1.69 -13.84 8.26
C SER A 191 0.80 -15.07 8.30
N LEU A 192 1.04 -16.06 7.44
CA LEU A 192 0.33 -17.33 7.42
C LEU A 192 0.46 -18.06 8.77
N ASN A 193 1.69 -18.24 9.25
CA ASN A 193 1.94 -18.94 10.51
C ASN A 193 1.26 -18.23 11.70
N LYS A 194 1.35 -16.90 11.76
CA LYS A 194 0.68 -16.11 12.80
C LYS A 194 -0.84 -16.25 12.76
N LYS A 195 -1.43 -16.27 11.57
CA LYS A 195 -2.88 -16.39 11.41
C LYS A 195 -3.39 -17.81 11.67
N ASN A 196 -2.59 -18.83 11.42
CA ASN A 196 -2.95 -20.23 11.68
C ASN A 196 -3.27 -20.52 13.17
N GLU A 197 -2.81 -19.68 14.09
CA GLU A 197 -3.12 -19.81 15.52
C GLU A 197 -4.51 -19.27 15.89
N LYS A 198 -5.12 -18.44 15.04
CA LYS A 198 -6.33 -17.70 15.34
C LYS A 198 -7.59 -18.56 15.46
N PRO A 199 -7.88 -19.50 14.56
CA PRO A 199 -9.12 -20.30 14.60
C PRO A 199 -9.33 -21.05 15.91
N LEU A 200 -8.26 -21.40 16.62
CA LEU A 200 -8.33 -22.09 17.92
C LEU A 200 -8.99 -21.26 19.03
N ASN A 201 -9.07 -19.94 18.84
CA ASN A 201 -9.58 -19.01 19.85
C ASN A 201 -10.99 -18.50 19.57
N TYR A 202 -11.60 -18.86 18.43
CA TYR A 202 -12.94 -18.43 18.08
C TYR A 202 -13.97 -19.04 19.03
N LYS A 203 -14.93 -18.25 19.45
CA LYS A 203 -16.04 -18.66 20.33
C LYS A 203 -17.29 -18.99 19.57
N LYS A 204 -17.47 -18.39 18.38
CA LYS A 204 -18.60 -18.65 17.49
C LYS A 204 -18.26 -19.81 16.54
N THR A 205 -19.29 -20.48 16.09
CA THR A 205 -19.18 -21.50 15.04
C THR A 205 -19.48 -20.86 13.70
N TYR A 206 -18.62 -21.14 12.72
CA TYR A 206 -18.78 -20.75 11.33
C TYR A 206 -18.91 -22.00 10.49
N ASP A 207 -19.67 -21.92 9.40
CA ASP A 207 -19.77 -23.03 8.45
C ASP A 207 -18.47 -23.19 7.68
N LEU A 208 -17.79 -22.05 7.37
CA LEU A 208 -16.48 -22.01 6.74
C LEU A 208 -15.63 -20.92 7.39
N ILE A 209 -14.31 -21.12 7.40
CA ILE A 209 -13.35 -20.12 7.87
C ILE A 209 -12.33 -19.88 6.77
N TRP A 210 -12.24 -18.63 6.30
CA TRP A 210 -11.33 -18.22 5.22
C TRP A 210 -10.22 -17.31 5.72
N LEU A 211 -9.04 -17.43 5.11
CA LEU A 211 -7.93 -16.51 5.27
C LEU A 211 -7.75 -15.71 3.97
N VAL A 212 -7.85 -14.41 4.04
CA VAL A 212 -7.59 -13.50 2.92
C VAL A 212 -6.35 -12.66 3.21
N MET A 213 -5.28 -12.98 2.49
CA MET A 213 -4.00 -12.27 2.57
C MET A 213 -3.90 -11.29 1.41
N VAL A 214 -3.77 -10.00 1.71
CA VAL A 214 -3.89 -8.92 0.72
C VAL A 214 -2.53 -8.35 0.36
N ALA A 215 -2.22 -8.36 -0.93
CA ALA A 215 -1.14 -7.60 -1.54
C ALA A 215 -1.76 -6.41 -2.27
N ASP A 216 -1.51 -5.20 -1.79
CA ASP A 216 -2.13 -4.00 -2.31
C ASP A 216 -1.18 -3.26 -3.26
N ARG A 217 -1.54 -3.23 -4.55
CA ARG A 217 -0.76 -2.55 -5.59
C ARG A 217 -0.66 -1.03 -5.34
N ASN A 218 -1.65 -0.45 -4.70
CA ASN A 218 -1.69 0.97 -4.42
C ASN A 218 -0.77 1.38 -3.26
N GLU A 219 -0.21 0.39 -2.53
CA GLU A 219 0.77 0.61 -1.48
C GLU A 219 2.14 0.06 -1.88
N PHE A 220 3.14 0.92 -1.94
CA PHE A 220 4.49 0.51 -2.29
C PHE A 220 5.04 -0.61 -1.38
N ALA A 221 4.77 -0.53 -0.09
CA ALA A 221 5.20 -1.55 0.87
C ALA A 221 4.54 -2.92 0.68
N SER A 222 3.43 -2.98 -0.08
CA SER A 222 2.63 -4.17 -0.35
C SER A 222 2.62 -4.57 -1.83
N TYR A 223 3.37 -3.87 -2.68
CA TYR A 223 3.45 -4.14 -4.12
C TYR A 223 4.55 -5.14 -4.44
N PHE A 224 4.18 -6.25 -5.09
CA PHE A 224 5.06 -7.37 -5.43
C PHE A 224 4.99 -7.74 -6.90
N ASP A 225 6.07 -8.35 -7.41
CA ASP A 225 6.08 -9.02 -8.69
C ASP A 225 5.59 -10.46 -8.51
N PHE A 226 4.45 -10.76 -9.11
CA PHE A 226 3.81 -12.06 -9.11
C PHE A 226 4.11 -12.88 -10.38
N SER A 227 4.97 -12.39 -11.27
CA SER A 227 5.36 -13.18 -12.43
C SER A 227 6.09 -14.45 -12.00
N ASP A 228 5.77 -15.54 -12.67
CA ASP A 228 6.38 -16.87 -12.47
C ASP A 228 6.24 -17.42 -11.02
N VAL A 229 5.21 -16.98 -10.27
CA VAL A 229 4.95 -17.53 -8.94
C VAL A 229 4.47 -18.98 -9.05
N ILE A 230 5.24 -19.90 -8.50
CA ILE A 230 4.78 -21.27 -8.23
C ILE A 230 4.19 -21.23 -6.81
N TRP A 231 2.87 -21.38 -6.73
CA TRP A 231 2.17 -21.31 -5.45
C TRP A 231 2.53 -22.50 -4.58
N PRO A 232 3.02 -22.27 -3.36
CA PRO A 232 3.35 -23.35 -2.45
C PRO A 232 2.09 -24.03 -1.92
N GLU A 233 2.14 -25.34 -1.74
CA GLU A 233 1.17 -26.00 -0.88
C GLU A 233 1.34 -25.52 0.57
N ILE A 234 0.22 -25.22 1.23
CA ILE A 234 0.21 -24.71 2.60
C ILE A 234 -0.50 -25.65 3.55
N GLU A 235 0.01 -25.71 4.77
CA GLU A 235 -0.68 -26.33 5.90
C GLU A 235 -1.40 -25.23 6.70
N THR A 236 -2.73 -25.32 6.78
CA THR A 236 -3.54 -24.30 7.43
C THR A 236 -4.84 -24.87 7.99
N PRO A 237 -5.34 -24.40 9.14
CA PRO A 237 -6.64 -24.76 9.70
C PRO A 237 -7.82 -24.06 9.00
N PHE A 238 -7.56 -23.06 8.15
CA PHE A 238 -8.61 -22.39 7.37
C PHE A 238 -9.17 -23.34 6.30
N ASP A 239 -10.47 -23.29 6.02
CA ASP A 239 -11.08 -24.07 4.95
C ASP A 239 -10.53 -23.68 3.58
N LYS A 240 -10.35 -22.35 3.37
CA LYS A 240 -9.70 -21.78 2.20
C LYS A 240 -8.75 -20.67 2.60
N ALA A 241 -7.68 -20.50 1.84
CA ALA A 241 -6.74 -19.40 1.98
C ALA A 241 -6.48 -18.78 0.62
N PHE A 242 -6.50 -17.46 0.57
CA PHE A 242 -6.40 -16.70 -0.66
C PHE A 242 -5.30 -15.65 -0.59
N ILE A 243 -4.64 -15.40 -1.71
CA ILE A 243 -3.91 -14.17 -1.97
C ILE A 243 -4.81 -13.28 -2.82
N TYR A 244 -5.22 -12.14 -2.27
CA TYR A 244 -5.95 -11.12 -3.01
C TYR A 244 -5.01 -9.97 -3.40
N ARG A 245 -4.99 -9.65 -4.68
CA ARG A 245 -4.18 -8.57 -5.26
C ARG A 245 -5.08 -7.35 -5.44
N ALA A 246 -5.22 -6.55 -4.38
CA ALA A 246 -6.03 -5.35 -4.39
C ALA A 246 -5.48 -4.33 -5.41
N GLY A 247 -6.38 -3.62 -6.08
CA GLY A 247 -6.05 -2.72 -7.19
C GLY A 247 -5.82 -3.41 -8.54
N GLU A 248 -5.71 -4.75 -8.57
CA GLU A 248 -5.70 -5.54 -9.80
C GLU A 248 -6.98 -6.38 -9.94
N ASN A 249 -7.78 -6.50 -8.87
CA ASN A 249 -9.01 -7.30 -8.80
C ASN A 249 -8.80 -8.77 -9.20
N VAL A 250 -7.70 -9.34 -8.72
CA VAL A 250 -7.34 -10.74 -8.97
C VAL A 250 -7.07 -11.43 -7.65
N PHE A 251 -7.55 -12.64 -7.50
CA PHE A 251 -7.19 -13.48 -6.37
C PHE A 251 -6.71 -14.86 -6.82
N HIS A 252 -6.02 -15.54 -5.92
CA HIS A 252 -5.55 -16.89 -6.09
C HIS A 252 -5.84 -17.70 -4.83
N GLU A 253 -6.56 -18.83 -4.99
CA GLU A 253 -6.74 -19.78 -3.90
C GLU A 253 -5.47 -20.63 -3.75
N LEU A 254 -4.94 -20.69 -2.54
CA LEU A 254 -3.71 -21.42 -2.26
C LEU A 254 -3.98 -22.92 -2.14
N PRO A 255 -3.16 -23.78 -2.78
CA PRO A 255 -3.29 -25.22 -2.65
C PRO A 255 -2.99 -25.65 -1.21
N LYS A 256 -3.82 -26.53 -0.67
CA LYS A 256 -3.63 -27.10 0.68
C LYS A 256 -2.99 -28.47 0.58
N THR A 257 -2.07 -28.75 1.49
CA THR A 257 -1.52 -30.09 1.66
C THR A 257 -2.65 -31.06 2.03
N SER A 258 -2.85 -32.10 1.24
CA SER A 258 -3.80 -33.17 1.57
C SER A 258 -3.32 -33.87 2.85
N LYS A 259 -4.16 -33.90 3.88
CA LYS A 259 -3.90 -34.67 5.10
C LYS A 259 -4.13 -36.17 4.86
#